data_51410e955f5a1a71b7324f88ae29a7b3
#
_entry.id   51410e955f5a1a71b7324f88ae29a7b3
#
_cell.length_a   1.000
_cell.length_b   1.000
_cell.length_c   1.000
_cell.angle_alpha   90.00
_cell.angle_beta   90.00
_cell.angle_gamma   90.00
#
_symmetry.space_group_name_H-M   'P 1'
#
loop_
_entity.id
_entity.type
_entity.pdbx_description
1 polymer ?
#
loop_
_entity_poly.entity_id
_entity_poly.type
_entity_poly.pdbx_seq_one_letter_code
_entity_poly.pdbx_strand_id
1 'polypeptide(L)'
;MSRPVVAIVGRPNVGKSTLFNALAGERISIVKDTPGVTRDRIYADVSWLDYNFTMIDTGGIEPESGDVILSQMREQAQIAIDTADVIIFITDVKQGLVDSDSKVADMLRRSHKPVVLVVNKVDSFEKYMTDVYEFYNLGIGDPHPISAASMLGLGDMLDEVVKHFPDSSKQDDEDDRPRVAIVGKPNVGKSSLINKLAREDRVIVSDIAGTTRDAIDTAIKYDGKEYIFIDTAGLRRKNTIKEDIERSSIIRAVSAVERADVVIVVIDATEGVTEQDAKIAGIAHERGKGIIIAVNKWDAIEKDNNTVKQHTEKIRQILSFIPYAEILFISAKSGQRLNKIFELIDVVIENNSMRVATGVLNEIVTEAVAMQQPPTDKGKRLKIYYVTQVSVKPPTFVIFVNDKNLMHFSYTRYLENRIRDTFGFRGTALKFITRERKENE
;
A
#
# COMPACT_ATOMS: atom_id res chain seq x y z
N MET A 1 12.19 3.52 0.61
CA MET A 1 12.27 2.05 0.44
C MET A 1 10.87 1.48 0.43
N SER A 2 10.50 0.68 -0.56
CA SER A 2 9.23 -0.04 -0.57
C SER A 2 9.30 -1.15 0.49
N ARG A 3 8.20 -1.35 1.22
CA ARG A 3 8.12 -2.44 2.20
C ARG A 3 7.90 -3.75 1.45
N PRO A 4 8.58 -4.84 1.82
CA PRO A 4 8.25 -6.16 1.29
C PRO A 4 6.79 -6.53 1.55
N VAL A 5 6.19 -7.24 0.62
CA VAL A 5 4.82 -7.72 0.71
C VAL A 5 4.83 -9.23 0.95
N VAL A 6 4.15 -9.67 2.00
CA VAL A 6 4.02 -11.10 2.37
C VAL A 6 2.55 -11.52 2.24
N ALA A 7 2.24 -12.47 1.39
CA ALA A 7 0.88 -12.97 1.22
C ALA A 7 0.68 -14.33 1.90
N ILE A 8 -0.46 -14.52 2.57
CA ILE A 8 -0.84 -15.79 3.19
C ILE A 8 -1.79 -16.53 2.23
N VAL A 9 -1.43 -17.75 1.85
CA VAL A 9 -2.20 -18.63 0.96
C VAL A 9 -2.46 -19.97 1.67
N GLY A 10 -3.61 -20.56 1.46
CA GLY A 10 -3.94 -21.88 2.00
C GLY A 10 -5.45 -22.15 1.94
N ARG A 11 -5.84 -23.37 2.24
CA ARG A 11 -7.25 -23.80 2.27
C ARG A 11 -8.10 -22.98 3.25
N PRO A 12 -9.44 -22.98 3.11
CA PRO A 12 -10.33 -22.56 4.18
C PRO A 12 -10.04 -23.30 5.48
N ASN A 13 -10.21 -22.66 6.61
CA ASN A 13 -10.12 -23.23 7.97
C ASN A 13 -8.74 -23.79 8.41
N VAL A 14 -7.66 -23.58 7.64
CA VAL A 14 -6.29 -23.93 8.08
C VAL A 14 -5.72 -22.94 9.09
N GLY A 15 -6.40 -21.78 9.30
CA GLY A 15 -6.00 -20.77 10.28
C GLY A 15 -5.29 -19.55 9.69
N LYS A 16 -5.53 -19.22 8.42
CA LYS A 16 -4.98 -17.99 7.76
C LYS A 16 -5.28 -16.73 8.55
N SER A 17 -6.56 -16.48 8.81
CA SER A 17 -7.00 -15.28 9.54
C SER A 17 -6.57 -15.31 11.02
N THR A 18 -6.40 -16.50 11.61
CA THR A 18 -5.83 -16.63 12.96
C THR A 18 -4.37 -16.21 12.97
N LEU A 19 -3.57 -16.71 12.01
CA LEU A 19 -2.17 -16.31 11.84
C LEU A 19 -2.07 -14.82 11.55
N PHE A 20 -2.88 -14.32 10.61
CA PHE A 20 -2.93 -12.91 10.27
C PHE A 20 -3.21 -12.04 11.51
N ASN A 21 -4.22 -12.39 12.31
CA ASN A 21 -4.59 -11.64 13.52
C ASN A 21 -3.53 -11.76 14.62
N ALA A 22 -2.89 -12.94 14.77
CA ALA A 22 -1.81 -13.14 15.73
C ALA A 22 -0.62 -12.23 15.42
N LEU A 23 -0.19 -12.19 14.16
CA LEU A 23 0.91 -11.32 13.72
C LEU A 23 0.49 -9.86 13.70
N ALA A 24 -0.77 -9.56 13.34
CA ALA A 24 -1.34 -8.24 13.37
C ALA A 24 -1.56 -7.71 14.81
N GLY A 25 -1.59 -8.55 15.86
CA GLY A 25 -1.88 -8.18 17.27
C GLY A 25 -0.68 -7.81 18.13
N GLU A 26 0.54 -8.23 17.80
CA GLU A 26 1.72 -8.12 18.68
C GLU A 26 2.55 -6.84 18.59
N ARG A 27 2.09 -5.73 18.40
CA ARG A 27 2.69 -4.39 18.33
C ARG A 27 2.50 -3.71 16.98
N ILE A 28 1.26 -3.53 16.66
CA ILE A 28 0.92 -2.76 15.50
C ILE A 28 0.89 -1.31 15.87
N SER A 29 1.58 -0.58 15.01
CA SER A 29 1.41 0.84 14.85
C SER A 29 -0.05 1.20 15.09
N ILE A 30 -0.26 2.14 15.97
CA ILE A 30 -1.52 2.84 16.20
C ILE A 30 -2.15 3.10 14.82
N VAL A 31 -3.09 2.25 14.42
CA VAL A 31 -4.02 2.58 13.36
C VAL A 31 -4.83 3.73 13.91
N LYS A 32 -4.43 4.96 13.59
CA LYS A 32 -5.28 6.11 13.80
C LYS A 32 -6.55 5.85 13.01
N ASP A 33 -7.71 6.04 13.63
CA ASP A 33 -9.00 6.00 12.96
C ASP A 33 -8.99 7.05 11.83
N THR A 34 -8.53 6.66 10.66
CA THR A 34 -8.58 7.49 9.46
C THR A 34 -9.97 7.30 8.88
N PRO A 35 -10.77 8.36 8.72
CA PRO A 35 -12.09 8.25 8.12
C PRO A 35 -12.00 7.62 6.73
N GLY A 36 -12.74 6.54 6.48
CA GLY A 36 -12.74 5.81 5.21
C GLY A 36 -12.03 4.46 5.23
N VAL A 37 -11.26 4.13 6.28
CA VAL A 37 -10.65 2.81 6.45
C VAL A 37 -11.53 1.97 7.35
N THR A 38 -12.32 1.06 6.76
CA THR A 38 -13.15 0.13 7.51
C THR A 38 -12.33 -1.03 8.08
N ARG A 39 -12.85 -1.68 9.15
CA ARG A 39 -12.25 -2.77 9.91
C ARG A 39 -12.03 -4.09 9.14
N ASP A 40 -12.27 -4.16 7.85
CA ASP A 40 -11.96 -5.33 7.03
C ASP A 40 -10.44 -5.42 6.82
N ARG A 41 -9.79 -6.18 7.68
CA ARG A 41 -8.34 -6.37 7.70
C ARG A 41 -7.89 -7.29 6.57
N ILE A 42 -7.72 -6.76 5.38
CA ILE A 42 -7.14 -7.49 4.25
C ILE A 42 -5.62 -7.41 4.29
N TYR A 43 -5.06 -6.38 4.93
CA TYR A 43 -3.61 -6.16 5.08
C TYR A 43 -3.29 -5.66 6.48
N ALA A 44 -2.05 -5.91 6.91
CA ALA A 44 -1.52 -5.42 8.18
C ALA A 44 -0.02 -5.13 8.06
N ASP A 45 0.44 -4.13 8.83
CA ASP A 45 1.86 -3.88 9.01
C ASP A 45 2.39 -4.80 10.09
N VAL A 46 3.47 -5.50 9.77
CA VAL A 46 4.18 -6.38 10.69
C VAL A 46 5.62 -5.90 10.83
N SER A 47 6.11 -5.86 12.07
CA SER A 47 7.50 -5.60 12.38
C SER A 47 8.11 -6.83 13.04
N TRP A 48 9.22 -7.32 12.50
CA TRP A 48 9.96 -8.43 13.06
C TRP A 48 11.45 -8.12 13.01
N LEU A 49 12.13 -8.14 14.15
CA LEU A 49 13.51 -7.66 14.29
C LEU A 49 13.63 -6.23 13.69
N ASP A 50 14.56 -6.02 12.78
CA ASP A 50 14.76 -4.73 12.09
C ASP A 50 13.96 -4.59 10.78
N TYR A 51 13.13 -5.60 10.45
CA TYR A 51 12.34 -5.62 9.23
C TYR A 51 10.92 -5.12 9.45
N ASN A 52 10.43 -4.31 8.51
CA ASN A 52 9.03 -3.89 8.43
C ASN A 52 8.46 -4.32 7.09
N PHE A 53 7.35 -5.03 7.10
CA PHE A 53 6.71 -5.54 5.89
C PHE A 53 5.18 -5.45 5.97
N THR A 54 4.53 -5.52 4.81
CA THR A 54 3.07 -5.54 4.72
C THR A 54 2.58 -6.97 4.50
N MET A 55 1.79 -7.48 5.42
CA MET A 55 1.16 -8.79 5.31
C MET A 55 -0.23 -8.67 4.71
N ILE A 56 -0.57 -9.57 3.78
CA ILE A 56 -1.87 -9.61 3.09
C ILE A 56 -2.55 -10.97 3.36
N ASP A 57 -3.78 -10.95 3.86
CA ASP A 57 -4.64 -12.14 3.92
C ASP A 57 -5.38 -12.30 2.58
N THR A 58 -5.00 -13.30 1.79
CA THR A 58 -5.69 -13.62 0.53
C THR A 58 -6.96 -14.42 0.77
N GLY A 59 -7.19 -14.94 1.98
CA GLY A 59 -8.34 -15.74 2.38
C GLY A 59 -9.41 -14.93 3.10
N GLY A 60 -10.64 -15.02 2.67
CA GLY A 60 -11.74 -14.35 3.35
C GLY A 60 -13.09 -14.62 2.68
N ILE A 61 -13.10 -15.61 1.80
CA ILE A 61 -14.30 -16.07 1.13
C ILE A 61 -14.48 -17.53 1.50
N GLU A 62 -15.55 -17.84 2.23
CA GLU A 62 -15.91 -19.21 2.54
C GLU A 62 -16.79 -19.78 1.41
N PRO A 63 -16.35 -20.85 0.73
CA PRO A 63 -17.12 -21.46 -0.34
C PRO A 63 -18.20 -22.41 0.21
N GLU A 64 -19.35 -22.42 -0.43
CA GLU A 64 -20.44 -23.34 -0.10
C GLU A 64 -20.32 -24.74 -0.74
N SER A 65 -19.36 -24.98 -1.67
CA SER A 65 -19.19 -26.27 -2.38
C SER A 65 -17.73 -26.63 -2.67
N GLY A 66 -17.44 -27.95 -2.73
CA GLY A 66 -16.07 -28.50 -2.85
C GLY A 66 -15.31 -28.14 -4.12
N ASP A 67 -15.95 -28.03 -5.28
CA ASP A 67 -15.30 -27.66 -6.55
C ASP A 67 -14.91 -26.18 -6.59
N VAL A 68 -15.60 -25.35 -5.82
CA VAL A 68 -15.33 -23.92 -5.65
C VAL A 68 -14.07 -23.70 -4.82
N ILE A 69 -13.77 -24.58 -3.83
CA ILE A 69 -12.60 -24.46 -2.95
C ILE A 69 -11.29 -24.46 -3.75
N LEU A 70 -11.12 -25.40 -4.66
CA LEU A 70 -9.87 -25.49 -5.44
C LEU A 70 -9.70 -24.31 -6.41
N SER A 71 -10.81 -23.85 -7.00
CA SER A 71 -10.81 -22.67 -7.88
C SER A 71 -10.38 -21.42 -7.12
N GLN A 72 -10.93 -21.20 -5.93
CA GLN A 72 -10.59 -20.06 -5.07
C GLN A 72 -9.13 -20.12 -4.55
N MET A 73 -8.68 -21.32 -4.14
CA MET A 73 -7.28 -21.48 -3.73
C MET A 73 -6.30 -21.16 -4.86
N ARG A 74 -6.63 -21.56 -6.10
CA ARG A 74 -5.83 -21.22 -7.28
C ARG A 74 -5.82 -19.72 -7.54
N GLU A 75 -6.95 -19.07 -7.38
CA GLU A 75 -7.05 -17.61 -7.52
C GLU A 75 -6.25 -16.88 -6.43
N GLN A 76 -6.37 -17.30 -5.17
CA GLN A 76 -5.58 -16.79 -4.05
C GLN A 76 -4.08 -16.96 -4.31
N ALA A 77 -3.66 -18.16 -4.76
CA ALA A 77 -2.27 -18.43 -5.11
C ALA A 77 -1.79 -17.54 -6.26
N GLN A 78 -2.61 -17.34 -7.28
CA GLN A 78 -2.26 -16.47 -8.40
C GLN A 78 -2.12 -15.00 -7.96
N ILE A 79 -3.02 -14.50 -7.13
CA ILE A 79 -2.91 -13.15 -6.56
C ILE A 79 -1.63 -13.01 -5.73
N ALA A 80 -1.31 -14.00 -4.89
CA ALA A 80 -0.10 -13.98 -4.09
C ALA A 80 1.16 -14.00 -4.97
N ILE A 81 1.19 -14.82 -6.02
CA ILE A 81 2.28 -14.88 -7.01
C ILE A 81 2.47 -13.53 -7.70
N ASP A 82 1.37 -12.88 -8.08
CA ASP A 82 1.40 -11.60 -8.79
C ASP A 82 1.81 -10.42 -7.88
N THR A 83 1.53 -10.48 -6.57
CA THR A 83 1.60 -9.31 -5.70
C THR A 83 2.63 -9.39 -4.58
N ALA A 84 3.03 -10.58 -4.13
CA ALA A 84 3.89 -10.75 -2.97
C ALA A 84 5.37 -10.93 -3.33
N ASP A 85 6.25 -10.47 -2.44
CA ASP A 85 7.69 -10.77 -2.47
C ASP A 85 7.98 -12.14 -1.86
N VAL A 86 7.23 -12.51 -0.80
CA VAL A 86 7.29 -13.82 -0.14
C VAL A 86 5.88 -14.34 0.10
N ILE A 87 5.69 -15.65 -0.08
CA ILE A 87 4.40 -16.31 0.12
C ILE A 87 4.49 -17.24 1.33
N ILE A 88 3.61 -17.09 2.29
CA ILE A 88 3.37 -18.05 3.36
C ILE A 88 2.29 -19.01 2.88
N PHE A 89 2.66 -20.27 2.65
CA PHE A 89 1.71 -21.33 2.32
C PHE A 89 1.37 -22.12 3.58
N ILE A 90 0.16 -21.92 4.11
CA ILE A 90 -0.29 -22.48 5.38
C ILE A 90 -1.16 -23.72 5.16
N THR A 91 -0.84 -24.80 5.87
CA THR A 91 -1.53 -26.09 5.89
C THR A 91 -1.98 -26.43 7.31
N ASP A 92 -2.69 -27.55 7.50
CA ASP A 92 -3.26 -27.98 8.80
C ASP A 92 -2.78 -29.40 9.13
N VAL A 93 -2.01 -29.56 10.20
CA VAL A 93 -1.47 -30.86 10.63
C VAL A 93 -2.57 -31.86 11.00
N LYS A 94 -3.71 -31.37 11.55
CA LYS A 94 -4.81 -32.24 12.01
C LYS A 94 -5.59 -32.87 10.85
N GLN A 95 -5.61 -32.20 9.70
CA GLN A 95 -6.26 -32.71 8.49
C GLN A 95 -5.30 -33.50 7.58
N GLY A 96 -3.98 -33.40 7.83
CA GLY A 96 -2.96 -33.99 7.00
C GLY A 96 -2.87 -33.38 5.61
N LEU A 97 -2.07 -33.97 4.75
CA LEU A 97 -1.86 -33.56 3.38
C LEU A 97 -3.06 -33.96 2.50
N VAL A 98 -3.59 -33.02 1.75
CA VAL A 98 -4.71 -33.24 0.82
C VAL A 98 -4.38 -32.82 -0.60
N ASP A 99 -5.08 -33.37 -1.59
CA ASP A 99 -4.90 -33.12 -3.03
C ASP A 99 -4.89 -31.63 -3.41
N SER A 100 -5.71 -30.82 -2.77
CA SER A 100 -5.77 -29.39 -3.03
C SER A 100 -4.50 -28.66 -2.61
N ASP A 101 -3.85 -29.08 -1.51
CA ASP A 101 -2.57 -28.53 -1.06
C ASP A 101 -1.47 -28.85 -2.10
N SER A 102 -1.42 -30.10 -2.59
CA SER A 102 -0.48 -30.51 -3.62
C SER A 102 -0.61 -29.72 -4.91
N LYS A 103 -1.86 -29.47 -5.37
CA LYS A 103 -2.13 -28.69 -6.60
C LYS A 103 -1.72 -27.23 -6.46
N VAL A 104 -1.92 -26.62 -5.29
CA VAL A 104 -1.47 -25.25 -5.02
C VAL A 104 0.05 -25.19 -4.88
N ALA A 105 0.66 -26.16 -4.19
CA ALA A 105 2.12 -26.29 -4.09
C ALA A 105 2.79 -26.38 -5.47
N ASP A 106 2.21 -27.14 -6.40
CA ASP A 106 2.68 -27.21 -7.80
C ASP A 106 2.66 -25.85 -8.49
N MET A 107 1.63 -25.07 -8.26
CA MET A 107 1.49 -23.72 -8.82
C MET A 107 2.54 -22.77 -8.23
N LEU A 108 2.73 -22.81 -6.91
CA LEU A 108 3.71 -22.00 -6.20
C LEU A 108 5.14 -22.35 -6.61
N ARG A 109 5.47 -23.63 -6.77
CA ARG A 109 6.80 -24.10 -7.25
C ARG A 109 7.14 -23.54 -8.63
N ARG A 110 6.16 -23.54 -9.56
CA ARG A 110 6.34 -23.03 -10.93
C ARG A 110 6.50 -21.52 -11.01
N SER A 111 6.07 -20.80 -9.98
CA SER A 111 6.16 -19.35 -9.94
C SER A 111 7.57 -18.82 -9.65
N HIS A 112 8.46 -19.67 -9.13
CA HIS A 112 9.79 -19.29 -8.64
C HIS A 112 9.80 -18.19 -7.57
N LYS A 113 8.66 -17.88 -6.97
CA LYS A 113 8.58 -16.97 -5.82
C LYS A 113 9.06 -17.68 -4.55
N PRO A 114 9.71 -16.97 -3.62
CA PRO A 114 10.01 -17.52 -2.30
C PRO A 114 8.73 -17.95 -1.58
N VAL A 115 8.70 -19.20 -1.13
CA VAL A 115 7.56 -19.76 -0.40
C VAL A 115 8.05 -20.32 0.93
N VAL A 116 7.42 -19.92 2.02
CA VAL A 116 7.61 -20.48 3.36
C VAL A 116 6.44 -21.42 3.64
N LEU A 117 6.73 -22.73 3.74
CA LEU A 117 5.74 -23.74 4.06
C LEU A 117 5.45 -23.75 5.56
N VAL A 118 4.22 -23.52 5.93
CA VAL A 118 3.78 -23.46 7.33
C VAL A 118 2.76 -24.55 7.62
N VAL A 119 3.04 -25.37 8.64
CA VAL A 119 2.12 -26.40 9.13
C VAL A 119 1.53 -25.92 10.45
N ASN A 120 0.26 -25.53 10.41
CA ASN A 120 -0.45 -24.93 11.53
C ASN A 120 -1.20 -25.98 12.38
N LYS A 121 -1.67 -25.53 13.54
CA LYS A 121 -2.38 -26.31 14.57
C LYS A 121 -1.53 -27.35 15.27
N VAL A 122 -0.21 -27.16 15.25
CA VAL A 122 0.76 -27.95 16.00
C VAL A 122 0.79 -27.46 17.45
N ASP A 123 -0.22 -27.81 18.21
CA ASP A 123 -0.37 -27.36 19.60
C ASP A 123 0.62 -28.05 20.55
N SER A 124 1.23 -29.17 20.12
CA SER A 124 2.31 -29.89 20.82
C SER A 124 3.29 -30.45 19.81
N PHE A 125 4.54 -30.04 19.87
CA PHE A 125 5.59 -30.51 18.99
C PHE A 125 5.83 -32.01 19.15
N GLU A 126 5.87 -32.52 20.38
CA GLU A 126 6.09 -33.97 20.65
C GLU A 126 5.05 -34.85 19.97
N LYS A 127 3.80 -34.39 19.94
CA LYS A 127 2.67 -35.18 19.39
C LYS A 127 2.63 -35.17 17.85
N TYR A 128 2.94 -34.03 17.22
CA TYR A 128 2.65 -33.82 15.80
C TYR A 128 3.89 -33.78 14.89
N MET A 129 5.12 -33.89 15.44
CA MET A 129 6.32 -33.80 14.61
C MET A 129 6.38 -34.87 13.50
N THR A 130 5.92 -36.11 13.79
CA THR A 130 5.87 -37.17 12.77
C THR A 130 4.93 -36.77 11.62
N ASP A 131 3.78 -36.19 11.95
CA ASP A 131 2.78 -35.77 10.95
C ASP A 131 3.26 -34.56 10.14
N VAL A 132 4.07 -33.67 10.75
CA VAL A 132 4.69 -32.53 10.05
C VAL A 132 5.61 -32.98 8.92
N TYR A 133 6.33 -34.09 9.08
CA TYR A 133 7.22 -34.63 8.05
C TYR A 133 6.49 -35.03 6.76
N GLU A 134 5.20 -35.35 6.81
CA GLU A 134 4.41 -35.66 5.63
C GLU A 134 4.38 -34.48 4.62
N PHE A 135 4.43 -33.25 5.12
CA PHE A 135 4.36 -32.04 4.30
C PHE A 135 5.62 -31.77 3.46
N TYR A 136 6.75 -32.46 3.70
CA TYR A 136 7.89 -32.47 2.76
C TYR A 136 7.50 -32.95 1.36
N ASN A 137 6.47 -33.79 1.25
CA ASN A 137 5.95 -34.27 -0.04
C ASN A 137 5.42 -33.13 -0.95
N LEU A 138 5.17 -31.94 -0.40
CA LEU A 138 4.81 -30.76 -1.20
C LEU A 138 5.98 -30.20 -2.02
N GLY A 139 7.23 -30.48 -1.64
CA GLY A 139 8.43 -30.11 -2.39
C GLY A 139 8.64 -28.60 -2.55
N ILE A 140 8.24 -27.81 -1.55
CA ILE A 140 8.34 -26.34 -1.54
C ILE A 140 9.19 -25.81 -0.38
N GLY A 141 10.08 -26.61 0.17
CA GLY A 141 10.97 -26.27 1.27
C GLY A 141 10.63 -26.99 2.57
N ASP A 142 11.29 -26.60 3.65
CA ASP A 142 11.11 -27.18 4.97
C ASP A 142 9.77 -26.76 5.58
N PRO A 143 8.99 -27.67 6.15
CA PRO A 143 7.75 -27.33 6.82
C PRO A 143 8.04 -26.71 8.20
N HIS A 144 7.53 -25.50 8.45
CA HIS A 144 7.63 -24.78 9.72
C HIS A 144 6.40 -25.07 10.58
N PRO A 145 6.51 -25.88 11.65
CA PRO A 145 5.40 -26.17 12.54
C PRO A 145 5.07 -24.97 13.41
N ILE A 146 3.78 -24.56 13.40
CA ILE A 146 3.29 -23.48 14.25
C ILE A 146 1.97 -23.84 14.92
N SER A 147 1.62 -23.10 15.96
CA SER A 147 0.24 -22.96 16.42
C SER A 147 -0.11 -21.47 16.45
N ALA A 148 -0.84 -21.01 15.45
CA ALA A 148 -1.24 -19.62 15.36
C ALA A 148 -2.13 -19.19 16.53
N ALA A 149 -2.95 -20.10 17.06
CA ALA A 149 -3.83 -19.84 18.20
C ALA A 149 -3.06 -19.69 19.52
N SER A 150 -1.98 -20.44 19.70
CA SER A 150 -1.14 -20.44 20.91
C SER A 150 0.14 -19.64 20.73
N MET A 151 0.36 -19.03 19.56
CA MET A 151 1.54 -18.26 19.19
C MET A 151 2.86 -19.01 19.26
N LEU A 152 2.81 -20.36 19.13
CA LEU A 152 3.99 -21.21 19.14
C LEU A 152 4.64 -21.27 17.76
N GLY A 153 5.98 -21.23 17.69
CA GLY A 153 6.76 -21.37 16.45
C GLY A 153 6.69 -20.19 15.50
N LEU A 154 6.03 -19.08 15.88
CA LEU A 154 5.89 -17.90 15.01
C LEU A 154 7.23 -17.20 14.77
N GLY A 155 8.11 -17.16 15.77
CA GLY A 155 9.43 -16.56 15.66
C GLY A 155 10.28 -17.23 14.57
N ASP A 156 10.43 -18.55 14.64
CA ASP A 156 11.22 -19.32 13.67
C ASP A 156 10.67 -19.19 12.25
N MET A 157 9.32 -19.17 12.12
CA MET A 157 8.66 -18.95 10.86
C MET A 157 8.93 -17.53 10.31
N LEU A 158 8.89 -16.51 11.15
CA LEU A 158 9.17 -15.14 10.75
C LEU A 158 10.65 -14.93 10.40
N ASP A 159 11.57 -15.57 11.12
CA ASP A 159 12.99 -15.59 10.78
C ASP A 159 13.22 -16.15 9.38
N GLU A 160 12.48 -17.19 9.00
CA GLU A 160 12.56 -17.75 7.65
C GLU A 160 11.97 -16.78 6.60
N VAL A 161 10.82 -16.15 6.89
CA VAL A 161 10.21 -15.18 5.99
C VAL A 161 11.16 -14.03 5.69
N VAL A 162 11.81 -13.43 6.70
CA VAL A 162 12.68 -12.27 6.51
C VAL A 162 13.99 -12.59 5.78
N LYS A 163 14.48 -13.84 5.81
CA LYS A 163 15.63 -14.28 5.01
C LYS A 163 15.40 -14.14 3.50
N HIS A 164 14.15 -14.24 3.08
CA HIS A 164 13.76 -14.12 1.67
C HIS A 164 13.49 -12.68 1.23
N PHE A 165 13.57 -11.70 2.14
CA PHE A 165 13.38 -10.31 1.75
C PHE A 165 14.53 -9.84 0.85
N PRO A 166 14.23 -8.94 -0.10
CA PRO A 166 15.25 -8.33 -0.92
C PRO A 166 16.29 -7.65 -0.03
N ASP A 167 17.58 -7.91 -0.31
CA ASP A 167 18.68 -7.22 0.34
C ASP A 167 18.55 -5.71 0.09
N SER A 168 18.25 -4.94 1.12
CA SER A 168 18.14 -3.48 1.03
C SER A 168 19.46 -2.82 0.60
N SER A 169 20.60 -3.50 0.82
CA SER A 169 21.93 -3.06 0.40
C SER A 169 22.22 -3.24 -1.10
N LYS A 170 21.43 -4.08 -1.81
CA LYS A 170 21.58 -4.32 -3.25
C LYS A 170 20.54 -3.58 -4.10
N GLN A 171 19.56 -2.91 -3.47
CA GLN A 171 18.56 -2.08 -4.16
C GLN A 171 19.03 -0.63 -4.38
N ASP A 172 20.24 -0.28 -3.93
CA ASP A 172 20.86 1.03 -4.16
C ASP A 172 21.55 1.18 -5.53
N ASP A 173 21.39 0.26 -6.47
CA ASP A 173 21.51 0.58 -7.89
C ASP A 173 20.22 1.30 -8.32
N GLU A 174 20.17 2.52 -7.89
CA GLU A 174 19.51 3.74 -8.27
C GLU A 174 18.75 3.65 -9.61
N ASP A 175 17.63 2.98 -9.59
CA ASP A 175 16.60 3.28 -10.57
C ASP A 175 15.82 4.51 -10.10
N ASP A 176 16.35 5.69 -10.36
CA ASP A 176 15.75 7.00 -10.02
C ASP A 176 14.47 7.29 -10.81
N ARG A 177 14.06 6.37 -11.69
CA ARG A 177 12.84 6.53 -12.47
C ARG A 177 11.61 6.52 -11.56
N PRO A 178 10.73 7.50 -11.70
CA PRO A 178 9.48 7.56 -10.96
C PRO A 178 8.62 6.31 -11.13
N ARG A 179 8.23 5.70 -10.02
CA ARG A 179 7.32 4.55 -9.99
C ARG A 179 5.89 5.01 -9.77
N VAL A 180 5.01 4.69 -10.71
CA VAL A 180 3.62 5.18 -10.74
C VAL A 180 2.64 4.01 -10.68
N ALA A 181 1.76 3.98 -9.69
CA ALA A 181 0.66 3.03 -9.62
C ALA A 181 -0.64 3.67 -10.11
N ILE A 182 -1.40 2.95 -10.95
CA ILE A 182 -2.76 3.33 -11.33
C ILE A 182 -3.74 2.41 -10.61
N VAL A 183 -4.47 2.97 -9.65
CA VAL A 183 -5.39 2.25 -8.77
C VAL A 183 -6.83 2.79 -8.87
N GLY A 184 -7.78 2.05 -8.36
CA GLY A 184 -9.21 2.41 -8.38
C GLY A 184 -10.06 1.17 -8.59
N LYS A 185 -11.37 1.29 -8.42
CA LYS A 185 -12.31 0.17 -8.56
C LYS A 185 -12.33 -0.43 -9.98
N PRO A 186 -12.92 -1.62 -10.16
CA PRO A 186 -13.14 -2.19 -11.49
C PRO A 186 -13.93 -1.24 -12.41
N ASN A 187 -13.66 -1.30 -13.70
CA ASN A 187 -14.40 -0.58 -14.78
C ASN A 187 -14.33 0.96 -14.77
N VAL A 188 -13.53 1.60 -13.91
CA VAL A 188 -13.30 3.05 -13.96
C VAL A 188 -12.43 3.51 -15.14
N GLY A 189 -11.84 2.54 -15.88
CA GLY A 189 -11.06 2.83 -17.09
C GLY A 189 -9.55 2.82 -16.92
N LYS A 190 -9.00 2.17 -15.87
CA LYS A 190 -7.54 2.05 -15.64
C LYS A 190 -6.80 1.47 -16.84
N SER A 191 -7.27 0.32 -17.35
CA SER A 191 -6.66 -0.34 -18.52
C SER A 191 -6.74 0.52 -19.79
N SER A 192 -7.84 1.24 -19.97
CA SER A 192 -8.01 2.19 -21.07
C SER A 192 -7.04 3.36 -20.94
N LEU A 193 -6.86 3.85 -19.72
CA LEU A 193 -5.94 4.95 -19.40
C LEU A 193 -4.50 4.56 -19.76
N ILE A 194 -4.00 3.41 -19.24
CA ILE A 194 -2.62 2.98 -19.50
C ILE A 194 -2.38 2.69 -20.97
N ASN A 195 -3.35 2.04 -21.64
CA ASN A 195 -3.25 1.76 -23.08
C ASN A 195 -3.24 3.03 -23.93
N LYS A 196 -3.96 4.08 -23.48
CA LYS A 196 -3.97 5.36 -24.19
C LYS A 196 -2.70 6.14 -23.92
N LEU A 197 -2.22 6.20 -22.67
CA LEU A 197 -0.92 6.79 -22.33
C LEU A 197 0.23 6.15 -23.12
N ALA A 198 0.21 4.82 -23.27
CA ALA A 198 1.24 4.08 -24.02
C ALA A 198 1.20 4.31 -25.55
N ARG A 199 0.13 4.91 -26.10
CA ARG A 199 -0.05 5.18 -27.53
C ARG A 199 0.03 6.65 -27.92
N GLU A 200 0.35 7.53 -26.98
CA GLU A 200 0.57 8.95 -27.27
C GLU A 200 1.79 9.13 -28.20
N ASP A 201 1.75 10.05 -29.14
CA ASP A 201 2.79 10.24 -30.18
C ASP A 201 4.19 10.58 -29.62
N ARG A 202 4.28 10.96 -28.34
CA ARG A 202 5.53 11.30 -27.63
C ARG A 202 6.01 10.21 -26.69
N VAL A 203 5.39 9.02 -26.75
CA VAL A 203 5.64 7.92 -25.81
C VAL A 203 6.39 6.80 -26.48
N ILE A 204 7.48 6.36 -25.87
CA ILE A 204 8.19 5.12 -26.22
C ILE A 204 7.94 4.14 -25.07
N VAL A 205 7.33 3.01 -25.37
CA VAL A 205 7.12 1.92 -24.41
C VAL A 205 8.24 0.91 -24.59
N SER A 206 8.94 0.56 -23.52
CA SER A 206 9.87 -0.55 -23.47
C SER A 206 9.45 -1.54 -22.39
N ASP A 207 9.41 -2.82 -22.74
CA ASP A 207 9.35 -3.86 -21.72
C ASP A 207 10.68 -3.89 -20.99
N ILE A 208 10.66 -3.84 -19.66
CA ILE A 208 11.87 -3.87 -18.85
C ILE A 208 12.41 -5.30 -18.90
N ALA A 209 13.29 -5.57 -19.88
CA ALA A 209 14.03 -6.82 -19.93
C ALA A 209 15.21 -6.71 -18.95
N GLY A 210 15.19 -7.49 -17.88
CA GLY A 210 16.39 -7.64 -17.06
C GLY A 210 16.24 -7.72 -15.54
N THR A 211 15.10 -7.38 -14.97
CA THR A 211 14.86 -7.68 -13.56
C THR A 211 13.91 -8.86 -13.48
N THR A 212 14.43 -10.02 -13.09
CA THR A 212 13.73 -11.30 -12.95
C THR A 212 12.54 -11.30 -11.97
N ARG A 213 12.18 -10.13 -11.41
CA ARG A 213 11.10 -9.95 -10.43
C ARG A 213 9.84 -9.26 -10.98
N ASP A 214 9.92 -8.49 -12.08
CA ASP A 214 8.87 -7.54 -12.45
C ASP A 214 8.44 -7.61 -13.93
N ALA A 215 8.13 -8.79 -14.44
CA ALA A 215 7.54 -8.98 -15.80
C ALA A 215 6.16 -8.29 -15.98
N ILE A 216 5.72 -7.52 -14.98
CA ILE A 216 4.39 -6.94 -14.81
C ILE A 216 4.40 -5.43 -14.98
N ASP A 217 5.58 -4.78 -14.88
CA ASP A 217 5.74 -3.33 -14.95
C ASP A 217 6.06 -2.86 -16.37
N THR A 218 5.66 -1.63 -16.70
CA THR A 218 5.90 -1.03 -18.02
C THR A 218 6.66 0.28 -17.90
N ALA A 219 7.81 0.40 -18.55
CA ALA A 219 8.48 1.68 -18.69
C ALA A 219 7.83 2.50 -19.81
N ILE A 220 7.47 3.74 -19.48
CA ILE A 220 6.91 4.72 -20.39
C ILE A 220 7.84 5.92 -20.42
N LYS A 221 8.34 6.27 -21.60
CA LYS A 221 9.14 7.47 -21.82
C LYS A 221 8.27 8.57 -22.42
N TYR A 222 8.18 9.69 -21.75
CA TYR A 222 7.43 10.87 -22.18
C TYR A 222 8.30 12.12 -22.06
N ASP A 223 8.42 12.87 -23.14
CA ASP A 223 9.21 14.12 -23.24
C ASP A 223 10.65 14.00 -22.68
N GLY A 224 11.30 12.87 -23.01
CA GLY A 224 12.67 12.59 -22.59
C GLY A 224 12.85 12.00 -21.19
N LYS A 225 11.82 12.00 -20.36
CA LYS A 225 11.79 11.38 -19.02
C LYS A 225 11.21 9.98 -19.07
N GLU A 226 11.69 9.09 -18.21
CA GLU A 226 11.19 7.72 -18.10
C GLU A 226 10.44 7.53 -16.78
N TYR A 227 9.30 6.81 -16.85
CA TYR A 227 8.43 6.47 -15.73
C TYR A 227 8.15 4.97 -15.72
N ILE A 228 8.10 4.35 -14.56
CA ILE A 228 7.76 2.94 -14.41
C ILE A 228 6.31 2.85 -13.91
N PHE A 229 5.42 2.35 -14.77
CA PHE A 229 4.04 2.06 -14.38
C PHE A 229 3.93 0.65 -13.83
N ILE A 230 3.50 0.54 -12.57
CA ILE A 230 3.46 -0.70 -11.79
C ILE A 230 2.21 -1.50 -12.09
N ASP A 231 2.32 -2.84 -12.09
CA ASP A 231 1.22 -3.82 -12.27
C ASP A 231 0.38 -3.61 -13.53
N THR A 232 1.01 -3.25 -14.63
CA THR A 232 0.31 -3.01 -15.89
C THR A 232 -0.20 -4.29 -16.57
N ALA A 233 0.41 -5.45 -16.32
CA ALA A 233 -0.05 -6.73 -16.88
C ALA A 233 -1.39 -7.17 -16.25
N GLY A 234 -1.60 -6.92 -14.95
CA GLY A 234 -2.89 -7.09 -14.30
C GLY A 234 -3.98 -6.21 -14.91
N LEU A 235 -3.61 -5.02 -15.38
CA LEU A 235 -4.52 -4.10 -16.07
C LEU A 235 -4.76 -4.48 -17.55
N ARG A 236 -3.82 -5.17 -18.22
CA ARG A 236 -3.92 -5.59 -19.63
C ARG A 236 -4.68 -6.90 -19.82
N ARG A 237 -4.63 -7.83 -18.85
CA ARG A 237 -5.41 -9.08 -18.90
C ARG A 237 -6.88 -8.74 -18.70
N LYS A 238 -7.72 -9.04 -19.71
CA LYS A 238 -9.19 -8.93 -19.59
C LYS A 238 -9.67 -9.91 -18.50
N ASN A 239 -10.28 -9.39 -17.45
CA ASN A 239 -10.88 -10.18 -16.38
C ASN A 239 -11.99 -11.07 -16.95
N THR A 240 -11.77 -12.38 -16.94
CA THR A 240 -12.73 -13.40 -17.42
C THR A 240 -13.56 -13.99 -16.27
N ILE A 241 -13.36 -13.57 -15.03
CA ILE A 241 -13.97 -14.17 -13.83
C ILE A 241 -14.74 -13.11 -13.05
N LYS A 242 -16.01 -13.38 -12.77
CA LYS A 242 -17.04 -12.39 -12.38
C LYS A 242 -17.35 -12.27 -10.88
N GLU A 243 -16.77 -13.02 -9.95
CA GLU A 243 -17.36 -13.09 -8.59
C GLU A 243 -16.52 -12.63 -7.40
N ASP A 244 -15.21 -12.37 -7.49
CA ASP A 244 -14.41 -11.85 -6.37
C ASP A 244 -13.62 -10.58 -6.69
N ILE A 245 -14.23 -9.70 -7.47
CA ILE A 245 -13.56 -8.56 -8.12
C ILE A 245 -13.09 -7.50 -7.10
N GLU A 246 -13.84 -7.28 -6.01
CA GLU A 246 -13.53 -6.17 -5.09
C GLU A 246 -12.30 -6.45 -4.23
N ARG A 247 -12.23 -7.61 -3.59
CA ARG A 247 -11.14 -7.95 -2.67
C ARG A 247 -9.82 -8.15 -3.39
N SER A 248 -9.83 -8.88 -4.50
CA SER A 248 -8.65 -9.03 -5.39
C SER A 248 -8.15 -7.68 -5.90
N SER A 249 -9.07 -6.75 -6.19
CA SER A 249 -8.73 -5.40 -6.61
C SER A 249 -8.05 -4.60 -5.51
N ILE A 250 -8.48 -4.73 -4.25
CA ILE A 250 -7.88 -4.05 -3.10
C ILE A 250 -6.47 -4.62 -2.83
N ILE A 251 -6.30 -5.94 -2.84
CA ILE A 251 -4.98 -6.57 -2.61
C ILE A 251 -3.97 -6.10 -3.64
N ARG A 252 -4.33 -6.09 -4.94
CA ARG A 252 -3.47 -5.56 -6.00
C ARG A 252 -3.18 -4.08 -5.82
N ALA A 253 -4.18 -3.30 -5.42
CA ALA A 253 -3.99 -1.88 -5.14
C ALA A 253 -3.01 -1.65 -3.98
N VAL A 254 -3.08 -2.44 -2.90
CA VAL A 254 -2.13 -2.37 -1.77
C VAL A 254 -0.71 -2.66 -2.25
N SER A 255 -0.50 -3.77 -2.97
CA SER A 255 0.82 -4.14 -3.49
C SER A 255 1.38 -3.08 -4.43
N ALA A 256 0.56 -2.55 -5.36
CA ALA A 256 0.98 -1.49 -6.27
C ALA A 256 1.33 -0.20 -5.53
N VAL A 257 0.54 0.19 -4.51
CA VAL A 257 0.80 1.36 -3.66
C VAL A 257 2.11 1.21 -2.90
N GLU A 258 2.43 0.03 -2.35
CA GLU A 258 3.70 -0.17 -1.63
C GLU A 258 4.91 0.09 -2.52
N ARG A 259 4.86 -0.33 -3.78
CA ARG A 259 5.96 -0.22 -4.74
C ARG A 259 6.07 1.16 -5.41
N ALA A 260 5.00 1.97 -5.37
CA ALA A 260 4.92 3.26 -6.05
C ALA A 260 5.54 4.41 -5.25
N ASP A 261 5.97 5.46 -5.97
CA ASP A 261 6.27 6.79 -5.45
C ASP A 261 5.02 7.68 -5.54
N VAL A 262 4.29 7.55 -6.65
CA VAL A 262 3.06 8.30 -6.94
C VAL A 262 1.91 7.34 -7.24
N VAL A 263 0.76 7.60 -6.66
CA VAL A 263 -0.47 6.82 -6.85
C VAL A 263 -1.50 7.67 -7.55
N ILE A 264 -1.96 7.20 -8.72
CA ILE A 264 -3.06 7.79 -9.47
C ILE A 264 -4.34 7.04 -9.12
N VAL A 265 -5.20 7.65 -8.32
CA VAL A 265 -6.51 7.11 -7.97
C VAL A 265 -7.50 7.48 -9.07
N VAL A 266 -7.95 6.51 -9.85
CA VAL A 266 -8.89 6.72 -10.96
C VAL A 266 -10.31 6.56 -10.48
N ILE A 267 -11.11 7.62 -10.65
CA ILE A 267 -12.51 7.71 -10.23
C ILE A 267 -13.39 7.86 -11.48
N ASP A 268 -14.56 7.22 -11.49
CA ASP A 268 -15.56 7.40 -12.56
C ASP A 268 -16.36 8.69 -12.33
N ALA A 269 -16.30 9.65 -13.25
CA ALA A 269 -17.01 10.91 -13.15
C ALA A 269 -18.54 10.74 -13.09
N THR A 270 -19.08 9.66 -13.68
CA THR A 270 -20.52 9.40 -13.74
C THR A 270 -21.09 8.87 -12.43
N GLU A 271 -20.26 8.17 -11.64
CA GLU A 271 -20.65 7.60 -10.36
C GLU A 271 -20.20 8.46 -9.16
N GLY A 272 -19.13 9.25 -9.36
CA GLY A 272 -18.48 10.01 -8.29
C GLY A 272 -17.57 9.15 -7.42
N VAL A 273 -17.16 9.68 -6.26
CA VAL A 273 -16.30 8.98 -5.29
C VAL A 273 -17.09 7.94 -4.54
N THR A 274 -16.62 6.70 -4.55
CA THR A 274 -17.20 5.60 -3.79
C THR A 274 -16.38 5.31 -2.52
N GLU A 275 -16.95 4.50 -1.61
CA GLU A 275 -16.25 4.06 -0.40
C GLU A 275 -14.96 3.29 -0.72
N GLN A 276 -14.96 2.48 -1.77
CA GLN A 276 -13.79 1.74 -2.24
C GLN A 276 -12.69 2.69 -2.74
N ASP A 277 -13.04 3.76 -3.46
CA ASP A 277 -12.08 4.77 -3.90
C ASP A 277 -11.46 5.50 -2.70
N ALA A 278 -12.28 5.82 -1.67
CA ALA A 278 -11.81 6.43 -0.45
C ALA A 278 -10.86 5.50 0.34
N LYS A 279 -11.16 4.19 0.43
CA LYS A 279 -10.28 3.19 1.04
C LYS A 279 -8.92 3.13 0.34
N ILE A 280 -8.89 3.04 -0.98
CA ILE A 280 -7.66 2.99 -1.77
C ILE A 280 -6.83 4.28 -1.60
N ALA A 281 -7.49 5.45 -1.63
CA ALA A 281 -6.84 6.73 -1.39
C ALA A 281 -6.29 6.84 0.05
N GLY A 282 -7.01 6.27 1.03
CA GLY A 282 -6.58 6.17 2.43
C GLY A 282 -5.29 5.36 2.58
N ILE A 283 -5.20 4.20 1.91
CA ILE A 283 -3.99 3.37 1.90
C ILE A 283 -2.79 4.17 1.35
N ALA A 284 -2.96 4.86 0.22
CA ALA A 284 -1.91 5.68 -0.37
C ALA A 284 -1.45 6.81 0.57
N HIS A 285 -2.38 7.44 1.29
CA HIS A 285 -2.10 8.47 2.29
C HIS A 285 -1.30 7.91 3.48
N GLU A 286 -1.74 6.79 4.06
CA GLU A 286 -1.05 6.15 5.20
C GLU A 286 0.37 5.73 4.84
N ARG A 287 0.58 5.27 3.60
CA ARG A 287 1.91 4.92 3.09
C ARG A 287 2.77 6.15 2.75
N GLY A 288 2.20 7.34 2.81
CA GLY A 288 2.93 8.58 2.53
C GLY A 288 3.29 8.75 1.06
N LYS A 289 2.52 8.16 0.16
CA LYS A 289 2.74 8.26 -1.29
C LYS A 289 2.27 9.61 -1.83
N GLY A 290 2.81 10.03 -2.97
CA GLY A 290 2.23 11.12 -3.74
C GLY A 290 0.88 10.69 -4.31
N ILE A 291 -0.13 11.59 -4.32
CA ILE A 291 -1.50 11.25 -4.70
C ILE A 291 -2.02 12.20 -5.77
N ILE A 292 -2.49 11.61 -6.87
CA ILE A 292 -3.22 12.29 -7.94
C ILE A 292 -4.59 11.63 -8.06
N ILE A 293 -5.65 12.42 -8.07
CA ILE A 293 -7.03 11.95 -8.30
C ILE A 293 -7.37 12.22 -9.76
N ALA A 294 -7.48 11.16 -10.57
CA ALA A 294 -7.85 11.23 -11.97
C ALA A 294 -9.34 10.91 -12.14
N VAL A 295 -10.14 11.95 -12.37
CA VAL A 295 -11.58 11.83 -12.61
C VAL A 295 -11.80 11.52 -14.08
N ASN A 296 -11.99 10.23 -14.39
CA ASN A 296 -12.10 9.69 -15.74
C ASN A 296 -13.55 9.67 -16.25
N LYS A 297 -13.74 9.38 -17.51
CA LYS A 297 -15.00 9.41 -18.27
C LYS A 297 -15.62 10.82 -18.28
N TRP A 298 -14.78 11.85 -18.23
CA TRP A 298 -15.23 13.23 -18.24
C TRP A 298 -15.97 13.63 -19.55
N ASP A 299 -15.79 12.85 -20.61
CA ASP A 299 -16.53 12.96 -21.87
C ASP A 299 -18.02 12.59 -21.74
N ALA A 300 -18.39 11.80 -20.76
CA ALA A 300 -19.77 11.34 -20.52
C ALA A 300 -20.60 12.32 -19.65
N ILE A 301 -19.97 13.36 -19.10
CA ILE A 301 -20.64 14.34 -18.24
C ILE A 301 -21.14 15.52 -19.06
N GLU A 302 -22.40 15.91 -18.87
CA GLU A 302 -22.93 17.19 -19.34
C GLU A 302 -22.29 18.34 -18.56
N LYS A 303 -21.79 19.34 -19.27
CA LYS A 303 -20.92 20.37 -18.68
C LYS A 303 -21.58 21.72 -18.76
N ASP A 304 -21.64 22.38 -17.63
CA ASP A 304 -21.91 23.83 -17.49
C ASP A 304 -20.68 24.53 -16.89
N ASN A 305 -20.78 25.83 -16.67
CA ASN A 305 -19.70 26.63 -16.12
C ASN A 305 -19.32 26.26 -14.68
N ASN A 306 -20.18 25.54 -13.95
CA ASN A 306 -20.01 25.18 -12.55
C ASN A 306 -19.68 23.70 -12.34
N THR A 307 -19.82 22.85 -13.37
CA THR A 307 -19.67 21.40 -13.28
C THR A 307 -18.34 20.98 -12.67
N VAL A 308 -17.22 21.56 -13.11
CA VAL A 308 -15.89 21.26 -12.56
C VAL A 308 -15.81 21.62 -11.07
N LYS A 309 -16.33 22.78 -10.69
CA LYS A 309 -16.34 23.26 -9.30
C LYS A 309 -17.15 22.33 -8.41
N GLN A 310 -18.37 21.99 -8.82
CA GLN A 310 -19.25 21.10 -8.06
C GLN A 310 -18.66 19.70 -7.86
N HIS A 311 -18.06 19.12 -8.92
CA HIS A 311 -17.39 17.82 -8.80
C HIS A 311 -16.17 17.92 -7.88
N THR A 312 -15.37 18.98 -7.98
CA THR A 312 -14.22 19.19 -7.10
C THR A 312 -14.64 19.31 -5.64
N GLU A 313 -15.68 20.08 -5.33
CA GLU A 313 -16.21 20.25 -3.97
C GLU A 313 -16.69 18.91 -3.39
N LYS A 314 -17.47 18.12 -4.15
CA LYS A 314 -17.91 16.79 -3.73
C LYS A 314 -16.74 15.85 -3.45
N ILE A 315 -15.74 15.82 -4.33
CA ILE A 315 -14.53 14.99 -4.13
C ILE A 315 -13.79 15.44 -2.87
N ARG A 316 -13.59 16.74 -2.67
CA ARG A 316 -12.91 17.29 -1.50
C ARG A 316 -13.68 17.02 -0.20
N GLN A 317 -15.01 17.01 -0.24
CA GLN A 317 -15.84 16.69 0.92
C GLN A 317 -15.66 15.23 1.36
N ILE A 318 -15.70 14.28 0.41
CA ILE A 318 -15.56 12.84 0.70
C ILE A 318 -14.10 12.49 1.05
N LEU A 319 -13.14 13.02 0.29
CA LEU A 319 -11.71 12.80 0.48
C LEU A 319 -11.07 13.91 1.33
N SER A 320 -11.76 14.39 2.37
CA SER A 320 -11.33 15.49 3.24
C SER A 320 -10.03 15.22 4.01
N PHE A 321 -9.61 13.96 4.13
CA PHE A 321 -8.36 13.54 4.76
C PHE A 321 -7.12 13.72 3.87
N ILE A 322 -7.30 13.94 2.54
CA ILE A 322 -6.24 14.21 1.57
C ILE A 322 -6.48 15.53 0.81
N PRO A 323 -6.60 16.66 1.50
CA PRO A 323 -6.91 17.95 0.86
C PRO A 323 -5.81 18.42 -0.10
N TYR A 324 -4.61 17.89 0.03
CA TYR A 324 -3.43 18.21 -0.78
C TYR A 324 -3.38 17.47 -2.12
N ALA A 325 -4.17 16.40 -2.30
CA ALA A 325 -4.14 15.61 -3.53
C ALA A 325 -4.58 16.46 -4.75
N GLU A 326 -3.84 16.31 -5.86
CA GLU A 326 -4.19 17.01 -7.10
C GLU A 326 -5.37 16.34 -7.80
N ILE A 327 -6.32 17.12 -8.29
CA ILE A 327 -7.49 16.61 -9.01
C ILE A 327 -7.37 16.96 -10.48
N LEU A 328 -7.47 15.96 -11.35
CA LEU A 328 -7.42 16.10 -12.79
C LEU A 328 -8.62 15.42 -13.45
N PHE A 329 -9.38 16.17 -14.24
CA PHE A 329 -10.51 15.65 -15.02
C PHE A 329 -10.03 15.21 -16.40
N ILE A 330 -10.16 13.90 -16.72
CA ILE A 330 -9.63 13.26 -17.93
C ILE A 330 -10.70 12.47 -18.67
N SER A 331 -10.41 12.14 -19.93
CA SER A 331 -11.09 11.09 -20.66
C SER A 331 -10.08 10.14 -21.29
N ALA A 332 -9.96 8.94 -20.78
CA ALA A 332 -9.14 7.88 -21.37
C ALA A 332 -9.66 7.47 -22.77
N LYS A 333 -10.97 7.67 -23.03
CA LYS A 333 -11.60 7.35 -24.32
C LYS A 333 -11.18 8.35 -25.40
N SER A 334 -11.31 9.63 -25.14
CA SER A 334 -11.01 10.71 -26.10
C SER A 334 -9.55 11.16 -26.09
N GLY A 335 -8.76 10.81 -25.07
CA GLY A 335 -7.39 11.31 -24.88
C GLY A 335 -7.33 12.68 -24.20
N GLN A 336 -8.46 13.23 -23.71
CA GLN A 336 -8.52 14.56 -23.15
C GLN A 336 -7.67 14.70 -21.90
N ARG A 337 -6.71 15.64 -21.91
CA ARG A 337 -5.83 16.05 -20.79
C ARG A 337 -4.90 14.93 -20.26
N LEU A 338 -4.61 13.89 -21.02
CA LEU A 338 -3.74 12.81 -20.57
C LEU A 338 -2.28 13.26 -20.41
N ASN A 339 -1.78 14.14 -21.26
CA ASN A 339 -0.46 14.76 -21.14
C ASN A 339 -0.24 15.44 -19.77
N LYS A 340 -1.30 16.05 -19.19
CA LYS A 340 -1.21 16.67 -17.87
C LYS A 340 -0.95 15.70 -16.72
N ILE A 341 -1.16 14.41 -16.95
CA ILE A 341 -0.83 13.38 -15.95
C ILE A 341 0.68 13.37 -15.69
N PHE A 342 1.51 13.39 -16.74
CA PHE A 342 2.97 13.40 -16.61
C PHE A 342 3.47 14.68 -15.94
N GLU A 343 2.92 15.84 -16.31
CA GLU A 343 3.22 17.11 -15.65
C GLU A 343 2.92 17.07 -14.14
N LEU A 344 1.77 16.47 -13.75
CA LEU A 344 1.41 16.33 -12.34
C LEU A 344 2.27 15.30 -11.60
N ILE A 345 2.64 14.20 -12.25
CA ILE A 345 3.58 13.23 -11.67
C ILE A 345 4.89 13.92 -11.30
N ASP A 346 5.46 14.72 -12.22
CA ASP A 346 6.69 15.45 -11.99
C ASP A 346 6.56 16.44 -10.80
N VAL A 347 5.47 17.23 -10.78
CA VAL A 347 5.19 18.15 -9.67
C VAL A 347 5.10 17.43 -8.33
N VAL A 348 4.41 16.29 -8.29
CA VAL A 348 4.23 15.52 -7.05
C VAL A 348 5.54 14.91 -6.58
N ILE A 349 6.37 14.39 -7.50
CA ILE A 349 7.69 13.82 -7.18
C ILE A 349 8.64 14.88 -6.67
N GLU A 350 8.68 16.04 -7.32
CA GLU A 350 9.49 17.17 -6.89
C GLU A 350 9.11 17.59 -5.47
N ASN A 351 7.81 17.77 -5.20
CA ASN A 351 7.31 18.08 -3.86
C ASN A 351 7.60 16.98 -2.84
N ASN A 352 7.48 15.70 -3.24
CA ASN A 352 7.75 14.57 -2.36
C ASN A 352 9.25 14.44 -1.98
N SER A 353 10.11 14.95 -2.83
CA SER A 353 11.56 14.97 -2.65
C SER A 353 12.07 16.29 -2.06
N MET A 354 11.20 17.27 -1.86
CA MET A 354 11.56 18.61 -1.40
C MET A 354 12.15 18.59 -0.01
N ARG A 355 13.29 19.27 0.14
CA ARG A 355 13.94 19.50 1.43
C ARG A 355 13.87 20.96 1.82
N VAL A 356 13.35 21.20 3.01
CA VAL A 356 13.18 22.54 3.57
C VAL A 356 14.33 22.84 4.53
N ALA A 357 14.91 24.03 4.41
CA ALA A 357 15.96 24.47 5.33
C ALA A 357 15.40 24.62 6.76
N THR A 358 16.10 24.06 7.74
CA THR A 358 15.65 24.02 9.16
C THR A 358 15.41 25.43 9.73
N GLY A 359 16.21 26.43 9.34
CA GLY A 359 16.00 27.81 9.80
C GLY A 359 14.65 28.37 9.37
N VAL A 360 14.36 28.31 8.04
CA VAL A 360 13.09 28.79 7.48
C VAL A 360 11.88 28.03 8.06
N LEU A 361 12.02 26.71 8.25
CA LEU A 361 10.97 25.89 8.84
C LEU A 361 10.64 26.34 10.27
N ASN A 362 11.68 26.68 11.09
CA ASN A 362 11.45 27.13 12.47
C ASN A 362 10.91 28.56 12.53
N GLU A 363 11.25 29.45 11.61
CA GLU A 363 10.63 30.78 11.49
C GLU A 363 9.12 30.64 11.28
N ILE A 364 8.69 29.82 10.31
CA ILE A 364 7.27 29.59 10.02
C ILE A 364 6.52 28.98 11.20
N VAL A 365 7.15 28.00 11.88
CA VAL A 365 6.52 27.37 13.05
C VAL A 365 6.43 28.37 14.21
N THR A 366 7.43 29.24 14.41
CA THR A 366 7.41 30.30 15.44
C THR A 366 6.29 31.29 15.15
N GLU A 367 6.14 31.74 13.91
CA GLU A 367 5.03 32.60 13.49
C GLU A 367 3.66 31.92 13.69
N ALA A 368 3.55 30.64 13.30
CA ALA A 368 2.33 29.87 13.50
C ALA A 368 1.95 29.76 14.98
N VAL A 369 2.92 29.50 15.86
CA VAL A 369 2.72 29.47 17.33
C VAL A 369 2.31 30.84 17.86
N ALA A 370 2.86 31.93 17.32
CA ALA A 370 2.49 33.28 17.72
C ALA A 370 1.05 33.64 17.28
N MET A 371 0.64 33.22 16.07
CA MET A 371 -0.72 33.45 15.57
C MET A 371 -1.78 32.64 16.30
N GLN A 372 -1.53 31.38 16.53
CA GLN A 372 -2.42 30.47 17.24
C GLN A 372 -1.66 29.74 18.32
N GLN A 373 -1.89 30.15 19.57
CA GLN A 373 -1.20 29.55 20.70
C GLN A 373 -1.57 28.08 20.88
N PRO A 374 -0.58 27.22 21.25
CA PRO A 374 -0.82 25.82 21.50
C PRO A 374 -1.84 25.56 22.60
N PRO A 375 -2.56 24.43 22.55
CA PRO A 375 -3.54 24.07 23.57
C PRO A 375 -2.90 23.89 24.94
N THR A 376 -3.71 24.11 25.98
CA THR A 376 -3.33 23.87 27.35
C THR A 376 -4.17 22.73 27.92
N ASP A 377 -3.56 21.74 28.53
CA ASP A 377 -4.25 20.65 29.23
C ASP A 377 -3.81 20.61 30.70
N LYS A 378 -4.79 20.58 31.63
CA LYS A 378 -4.58 20.54 33.11
C LYS A 378 -3.57 21.55 33.62
N GLY A 379 -3.59 22.77 33.06
CA GLY A 379 -2.68 23.86 33.44
C GLY A 379 -1.27 23.76 32.83
N LYS A 380 -0.96 22.70 32.10
CA LYS A 380 0.29 22.58 31.35
C LYS A 380 0.09 23.04 29.90
N ARG A 381 0.98 23.91 29.43
CA ARG A 381 0.97 24.42 28.07
C ARG A 381 1.97 23.65 27.21
N LEU A 382 1.56 23.29 25.98
CA LEU A 382 2.47 22.76 24.99
C LEU A 382 3.51 23.83 24.62
N LYS A 383 4.79 23.45 24.66
CA LYS A 383 5.91 24.25 24.18
C LYS A 383 6.61 23.51 23.05
N ILE A 384 6.71 24.14 21.90
CA ILE A 384 7.48 23.65 20.78
C ILE A 384 8.87 24.28 20.85
N TYR A 385 9.91 23.47 20.89
CA TYR A 385 11.28 23.93 20.97
C TYR A 385 11.87 24.19 19.57
N TYR A 386 11.72 23.21 18.67
CA TYR A 386 12.12 23.33 17.27
C TYR A 386 11.50 22.21 16.43
N VAL A 387 11.57 22.37 15.11
CA VAL A 387 11.12 21.40 14.12
C VAL A 387 12.25 21.16 13.13
N THR A 388 12.42 19.91 12.70
CA THR A 388 13.40 19.55 11.68
C THR A 388 12.80 18.55 10.70
N GLN A 389 13.20 18.63 9.43
CA GLN A 389 12.86 17.62 8.43
C GLN A 389 13.92 16.52 8.45
N VAL A 390 13.52 15.29 8.78
CA VAL A 390 14.42 14.14 8.93
C VAL A 390 14.51 13.27 7.67
N SER A 391 13.46 13.26 6.84
CA SER A 391 13.46 12.50 5.57
C SER A 391 12.61 13.18 4.50
N VAL A 392 12.79 12.69 3.28
CA VAL A 392 11.95 12.93 2.10
C VAL A 392 11.37 11.60 1.63
N LYS A 393 10.34 11.64 0.75
CA LYS A 393 9.67 10.45 0.17
C LYS A 393 9.07 9.49 1.23
N PRO A 394 8.16 9.95 2.13
CA PRO A 394 7.54 11.27 2.19
C PRO A 394 8.32 12.27 3.06
N PRO A 395 8.10 13.59 2.87
CA PRO A 395 8.62 14.61 3.76
C PRO A 395 8.16 14.36 5.20
N THR A 396 9.11 14.13 6.09
CA THR A 396 8.86 13.77 7.48
C THR A 396 9.48 14.79 8.40
N PHE A 397 8.67 15.36 9.26
CA PHE A 397 9.05 16.41 10.21
C PHE A 397 9.00 15.90 11.64
N VAL A 398 10.05 16.17 12.41
CA VAL A 398 10.10 15.88 13.85
C VAL A 398 9.90 17.17 14.59
N ILE A 399 8.87 17.23 15.42
CA ILE A 399 8.54 18.35 16.29
C ILE A 399 9.01 18.01 17.72
N PHE A 400 9.94 18.78 18.25
CA PHE A 400 10.43 18.61 19.59
C PHE A 400 9.64 19.48 20.57
N VAL A 401 9.04 18.84 21.56
CA VAL A 401 8.11 19.46 22.52
C VAL A 401 8.50 19.15 23.97
N ASN A 402 7.91 19.85 24.91
CA ASN A 402 8.05 19.60 26.35
C ASN A 402 7.29 18.35 26.84
N ASP A 403 6.13 18.03 26.22
CA ASP A 403 5.32 16.85 26.56
C ASP A 403 4.52 16.45 25.31
N LYS A 404 4.75 15.22 24.81
CA LYS A 404 4.10 14.72 23.59
C LYS A 404 2.59 14.55 23.73
N ASN A 405 2.09 14.32 24.97
CA ASN A 405 0.67 14.13 25.23
C ASN A 405 -0.13 15.43 25.04
N LEU A 406 0.54 16.58 25.12
CA LEU A 406 -0.08 17.89 24.87
C LEU A 406 -0.22 18.21 23.37
N MET A 407 0.46 17.46 22.49
CA MET A 407 0.38 17.67 21.04
C MET A 407 -0.90 17.06 20.48
N HIS A 408 -1.96 17.85 20.48
CA HIS A 408 -3.26 17.44 19.99
C HIS A 408 -3.29 17.36 18.45
N PHE A 409 -4.03 16.42 17.90
CA PHE A 409 -4.16 16.20 16.45
C PHE A 409 -4.55 17.48 15.69
N SER A 410 -5.48 18.26 16.23
CA SER A 410 -5.93 19.52 15.62
C SER A 410 -4.80 20.53 15.48
N TYR A 411 -3.88 20.58 16.46
CA TYR A 411 -2.74 21.50 16.41
C TYR A 411 -1.67 21.04 15.43
N THR A 412 -1.43 19.73 15.35
CA THR A 412 -0.56 19.14 14.30
C THR A 412 -1.07 19.50 12.91
N ARG A 413 -2.40 19.36 12.70
CA ARG A 413 -3.03 19.73 11.41
C ARG A 413 -2.93 21.23 11.11
N TYR A 414 -3.03 22.08 12.12
CA TYR A 414 -2.81 23.51 11.96
C TYR A 414 -1.38 23.81 11.47
N LEU A 415 -0.38 23.22 12.11
CA LEU A 415 1.03 23.39 11.71
C LEU A 415 1.28 22.82 10.30
N GLU A 416 0.69 21.67 9.99
CA GLU A 416 0.75 21.11 8.64
C GLU A 416 0.22 22.10 7.60
N ASN A 417 -0.96 22.69 7.82
CA ASN A 417 -1.53 23.66 6.90
C ASN A 417 -0.62 24.87 6.72
N ARG A 418 -0.03 25.40 7.79
CA ARG A 418 0.91 26.53 7.72
C ARG A 418 2.17 26.18 6.88
N ILE A 419 2.72 24.98 7.06
CA ILE A 419 3.86 24.49 6.28
C ILE A 419 3.45 24.34 4.79
N ARG A 420 2.25 23.82 4.51
CA ARG A 420 1.74 23.70 3.13
C ARG A 420 1.48 25.04 2.47
N ASP A 421 0.92 25.98 3.20
CA ASP A 421 0.65 27.33 2.69
C ASP A 421 1.93 28.04 2.24
N THR A 422 3.04 27.76 2.92
CA THR A 422 4.33 28.38 2.63
C THR A 422 5.13 27.64 1.55
N PHE A 423 5.21 26.32 1.63
CA PHE A 423 6.08 25.51 0.77
C PHE A 423 5.34 24.81 -0.38
N GLY A 424 4.01 24.75 -0.33
CA GLY A 424 3.17 24.04 -1.31
C GLY A 424 2.95 22.58 -0.95
N PHE A 425 3.93 21.71 -1.16
CA PHE A 425 3.82 20.24 -0.99
C PHE A 425 2.59 19.65 -1.69
N ARG A 426 2.34 20.09 -2.92
CA ARG A 426 1.20 19.66 -3.74
C ARG A 426 1.26 18.17 -4.03
N GLY A 427 0.13 17.48 -3.90
CA GLY A 427 0.02 16.04 -4.15
C GLY A 427 0.78 15.15 -3.17
N THR A 428 1.40 15.69 -2.12
CA THR A 428 2.33 14.99 -1.25
C THR A 428 1.83 14.90 0.18
N ALA A 429 1.84 13.70 0.76
CA ALA A 429 1.58 13.49 2.18
C ALA A 429 2.75 14.02 3.03
N LEU A 430 2.44 14.65 4.17
CA LEU A 430 3.44 15.05 5.16
C LEU A 430 3.30 14.17 6.41
N LYS A 431 4.42 13.70 6.94
CA LYS A 431 4.47 12.95 8.21
C LYS A 431 5.00 13.82 9.32
N PHE A 432 4.33 13.79 10.48
CA PHE A 432 4.75 14.50 11.67
C PHE A 432 4.99 13.52 12.81
N ILE A 433 6.16 13.62 13.43
CA ILE A 433 6.57 12.82 14.58
C ILE A 433 6.81 13.79 15.74
N THR A 434 6.10 13.59 16.84
CA THR A 434 6.33 14.39 18.06
C THR A 434 7.31 13.68 18.99
N ARG A 435 8.36 14.36 19.40
CA ARG A 435 9.35 13.86 20.36
C ARG A 435 9.47 14.80 21.56
N GLU A 436 9.58 14.22 22.74
CA GLU A 436 9.90 14.97 23.95
C GLU A 436 11.39 15.28 24.00
N ARG A 437 11.73 16.52 24.34
CA ARG A 437 13.08 16.91 24.68
C ARG A 437 13.23 16.80 26.19
N LYS A 438 14.09 15.92 26.69
CA LYS A 438 14.50 15.91 28.09
C LYS A 438 15.36 17.17 28.35
N GLU A 439 15.09 17.88 29.46
CA GLU A 439 15.80 19.13 29.79
C GLU A 439 17.32 18.97 30.08
N ASN A 440 17.87 17.75 29.95
CA ASN A 440 19.25 17.41 30.27
C ASN A 440 20.07 16.89 29.05
N GLU A 441 19.69 17.20 27.82
CA GLU A 441 20.53 16.94 26.64
C GLU A 441 20.77 18.20 25.84
#